data_afb5bff023ffcb32faf72ccf7b7945de
#
_entry.id   afb5bff023ffcb32faf72ccf7b7945de
#
_cell.length_a   1.000
_cell.length_b   1.000
_cell.length_c   1.000
_cell.angle_alpha   90.00
_cell.angle_beta   90.00
_cell.angle_gamma   90.00
#
_symmetry.space_group_name_H-M   'P 1'
#
loop_
_entity.id
_entity.type
_entity.pdbx_description
1 polymer ?
#
loop_
_entity_poly.entity_id
_entity_poly.type
_entity_poly.pdbx_seq_one_letter_code
_entity_poly.pdbx_strand_id
1 'polypeptide(L)'
;MTALIRFFHHLYFLCQKELLSLFKDPRMRIQLVMPVIIEGFLFGYAANYNIEEVPYAVVDNSGTASSRDFLAHIEAAPTFSCTAVCGNVQEVSELIDAGEILGAVVIPEDFEKKLLHGGQAPVQVITDGRNPMIASMVTNYIAHIAADWSAAGGFAHETVTIETRTWFNPNQLSRWTFLPSFLAMIAFVQVMFLAGLSIAK
;
A
#
# COMPACT_ATOMS: atom_id res chain seq x y z
N MET A 1 32.48 38.97 -9.55
CA MET A 1 32.78 38.08 -8.41
C MET A 1 32.35 38.70 -7.07
N THR A 2 32.57 39.98 -6.80
CA THR A 2 32.20 40.68 -5.56
C THR A 2 30.69 40.78 -5.27
N ALA A 3 29.84 40.96 -6.28
CA ALA A 3 28.36 41.02 -6.09
C ALA A 3 27.75 39.68 -5.66
N LEU A 4 28.22 38.58 -6.20
CA LEU A 4 27.77 37.24 -5.86
C LEU A 4 28.13 36.87 -4.40
N ILE A 5 29.34 37.20 -3.97
CA ILE A 5 29.79 36.98 -2.60
C ILE A 5 28.97 37.82 -1.61
N ARG A 6 28.64 39.07 -1.94
CA ARG A 6 27.77 39.89 -1.11
C ARG A 6 26.35 39.32 -1.03
N PHE A 7 25.81 38.84 -2.13
CA PHE A 7 24.50 38.20 -2.16
C PHE A 7 24.43 36.97 -1.21
N PHE A 8 25.42 36.06 -1.29
CA PHE A 8 25.46 34.91 -0.38
C PHE A 8 25.67 35.32 1.07
N HIS A 9 26.42 36.38 1.33
CA HIS A 9 26.61 36.89 2.67
C HIS A 9 25.32 37.47 3.26
N HIS A 10 24.57 38.23 2.51
CA HIS A 10 23.25 38.72 2.91
C HIS A 10 22.24 37.59 3.12
N LEU A 11 22.23 36.60 2.24
CA LEU A 11 21.38 35.44 2.37
C LEU A 11 21.69 34.66 3.64
N TYR A 12 22.95 34.47 3.95
CA TYR A 12 23.37 33.78 5.17
C TYR A 12 22.89 34.52 6.44
N PHE A 13 23.07 35.84 6.51
CA PHE A 13 22.61 36.60 7.69
C PHE A 13 21.09 36.67 7.79
N LEU A 14 20.37 36.70 6.67
CA LEU A 14 18.92 36.61 6.64
C LEU A 14 18.45 35.25 7.19
N CYS A 15 19.02 34.16 6.71
CA CYS A 15 18.73 32.81 7.23
C CYS A 15 19.03 32.70 8.72
N GLN A 16 20.17 33.20 9.17
CA GLN A 16 20.56 33.18 10.58
C GLN A 16 19.60 34.00 11.45
N LYS A 17 19.20 35.20 11.00
CA LYS A 17 18.22 36.04 11.68
C LYS A 17 16.88 35.35 11.80
N GLU A 18 16.36 34.78 10.71
CA GLU A 18 15.07 34.08 10.71
C GLU A 18 15.10 32.82 11.61
N LEU A 19 16.16 32.04 11.55
CA LEU A 19 16.36 30.90 12.43
C LEU A 19 16.38 31.29 13.91
N LEU A 20 17.12 32.34 14.25
CA LEU A 20 17.16 32.86 15.62
C LEU A 20 15.80 33.40 16.07
N SER A 21 15.04 34.06 15.17
CA SER A 21 13.69 34.55 15.45
C SER A 21 12.75 33.39 15.76
N LEU A 22 12.79 32.31 14.97
CA LEU A 22 11.99 31.10 15.18
C LEU A 22 12.27 30.46 16.56
N PHE A 23 13.55 30.38 16.95
CA PHE A 23 13.92 29.76 18.23
C PHE A 23 13.69 30.67 19.44
N LYS A 24 13.68 31.98 19.28
CA LYS A 24 13.45 32.93 20.40
C LYS A 24 11.98 33.18 20.69
N ASP A 25 11.09 33.11 19.68
CA ASP A 25 9.66 33.29 19.87
C ASP A 25 8.98 31.98 20.28
N PRO A 26 8.45 31.87 21.52
CA PRO A 26 7.80 30.65 21.98
C PRO A 26 6.54 30.30 21.20
N ARG A 27 5.84 31.29 20.64
CA ARG A 27 4.65 31.07 19.83
C ARG A 27 5.01 30.41 18.50
N MET A 28 6.07 30.88 17.85
CA MET A 28 6.55 30.29 16.61
C MET A 28 7.09 28.87 16.80
N ARG A 29 7.77 28.60 17.92
CA ARG A 29 8.22 27.24 18.25
C ARG A 29 7.06 26.27 18.40
N ILE A 30 6.03 26.65 19.14
CA ILE A 30 4.83 25.82 19.34
C ILE A 30 4.15 25.58 17.99
N GLN A 31 3.99 26.61 17.19
CA GLN A 31 3.33 26.53 15.88
C GLN A 31 4.11 25.69 14.86
N LEU A 32 5.45 25.60 15.01
CA LEU A 32 6.29 24.75 14.17
C LEU A 32 6.26 23.28 14.61
N VAL A 33 6.30 23.02 15.91
CA VAL A 33 6.53 21.69 16.45
C VAL A 33 5.22 20.94 16.71
N MET A 34 4.19 21.62 17.22
CA MET A 34 2.94 20.98 17.61
C MET A 34 2.18 20.30 16.46
N PRO A 35 2.03 20.91 15.26
CA PRO A 35 1.39 20.23 14.17
C PRO A 35 2.12 18.94 13.75
N VAL A 36 3.46 18.97 13.70
CA VAL A 36 4.26 17.79 13.34
C VAL A 36 4.04 16.64 14.34
N ILE A 37 3.97 16.95 15.63
CA ILE A 37 3.72 15.96 16.69
C ILE A 37 2.30 15.42 16.59
N ILE A 38 1.30 16.30 16.49
CA ILE A 38 -0.11 15.92 16.46
C ILE A 38 -0.41 15.10 15.20
N GLU A 39 0.02 15.56 14.04
CA GLU A 39 -0.21 14.88 12.77
C GLU A 39 0.61 13.58 12.68
N GLY A 40 1.86 13.58 13.16
CA GLY A 40 2.67 12.37 13.26
C GLY A 40 2.02 11.31 14.15
N PHE A 41 1.45 11.72 15.28
CA PHE A 41 0.72 10.84 16.18
C PHE A 41 -0.60 10.36 15.54
N LEU A 42 -1.36 11.27 14.94
CA LEU A 42 -2.64 10.98 14.32
C LEU A 42 -2.47 10.04 13.13
N PHE A 43 -1.53 10.31 12.23
CA PHE A 43 -1.25 9.45 11.07
C PHE A 43 -0.49 8.17 11.46
N GLY A 44 0.31 8.17 12.51
CA GLY A 44 0.97 6.98 13.00
C GLY A 44 0.02 5.97 13.65
N TYR A 45 -1.06 6.44 14.25
CA TYR A 45 -2.04 5.58 14.93
C TYR A 45 -3.35 5.41 14.16
N ALA A 46 -3.87 6.48 13.53
CA ALA A 46 -5.15 6.43 12.84
C ALA A 46 -5.06 5.97 11.39
N ALA A 47 -3.94 6.23 10.70
CA ALA A 47 -3.71 5.74 9.35
C ALA A 47 -3.16 4.30 9.37
N ASN A 48 -3.86 3.41 10.06
CA ASN A 48 -3.56 1.99 10.02
C ASN A 48 -4.24 1.40 8.79
N TYR A 49 -3.54 1.40 7.65
CA TYR A 49 -3.97 0.73 6.42
C TYR A 49 -3.58 -0.76 6.44
N ASN A 50 -3.38 -1.36 7.61
CA ASN A 50 -3.34 -2.80 7.70
C ASN A 50 -4.75 -3.28 7.35
N ILE A 51 -4.89 -3.80 6.15
CA ILE A 51 -6.10 -4.49 5.75
C ILE A 51 -6.06 -5.82 6.49
N GLU A 52 -6.71 -5.85 7.62
CA GLU A 52 -7.02 -7.06 8.35
C GLU A 52 -8.39 -7.51 7.82
N GLU A 53 -8.50 -8.76 7.39
CA GLU A 53 -9.75 -9.35 6.89
C GLU A 53 -10.31 -8.67 5.62
N VAL A 54 -9.58 -8.81 4.50
CA VAL A 54 -10.11 -8.42 3.18
C VAL A 54 -11.27 -9.34 2.82
N PRO A 55 -12.51 -8.84 2.77
CA PRO A 55 -13.63 -9.63 2.31
C PRO A 55 -13.50 -9.89 0.81
N TYR A 56 -13.49 -11.16 0.43
CA TYR A 56 -13.39 -11.53 -0.97
C TYR A 56 -14.40 -12.63 -1.34
N ALA A 57 -14.70 -12.73 -2.63
CA ALA A 57 -15.52 -13.80 -3.18
C ALA A 57 -14.70 -14.78 -4.03
N VAL A 58 -15.23 -15.95 -4.21
CA VAL A 58 -14.66 -17.01 -5.02
C VAL A 58 -15.63 -17.42 -6.10
N VAL A 59 -15.13 -17.58 -7.33
CA VAL A 59 -15.82 -18.23 -8.44
C VAL A 59 -14.96 -19.40 -8.89
N ASP A 60 -15.28 -20.60 -8.47
CA ASP A 60 -14.54 -21.81 -8.87
C ASP A 60 -15.29 -22.57 -9.97
N ASN A 61 -14.94 -22.29 -11.22
CA ASN A 61 -15.49 -22.99 -12.39
C ASN A 61 -14.81 -24.35 -12.63
N SER A 62 -13.66 -24.60 -11.99
CA SER A 62 -12.91 -25.85 -12.13
C SER A 62 -13.48 -26.94 -11.24
N GLY A 63 -13.80 -26.66 -9.98
CA GLY A 63 -14.34 -27.59 -9.01
C GLY A 63 -13.43 -28.79 -8.71
N THR A 64 -12.14 -28.69 -9.01
CA THR A 64 -11.16 -29.78 -8.92
C THR A 64 -10.46 -29.86 -7.57
N ALA A 65 -9.64 -30.88 -7.35
CA ALA A 65 -8.82 -30.99 -6.15
C ALA A 65 -7.78 -29.86 -6.10
N SER A 66 -7.16 -29.53 -7.23
CA SER A 66 -6.15 -28.49 -7.34
C SER A 66 -6.73 -27.08 -7.10
N SER A 67 -7.96 -26.79 -7.58
CA SER A 67 -8.60 -25.50 -7.31
C SER A 67 -8.93 -25.31 -5.82
N ARG A 68 -9.46 -26.36 -5.19
CA ARG A 68 -9.76 -26.35 -3.74
C ARG A 68 -8.52 -26.18 -2.88
N ASP A 69 -7.42 -26.85 -3.25
CA ASP A 69 -6.15 -26.73 -2.54
C ASP A 69 -5.58 -25.32 -2.66
N PHE A 70 -5.61 -24.73 -3.86
CA PHE A 70 -5.20 -23.35 -4.06
C PHE A 70 -6.05 -22.36 -3.23
N LEU A 71 -7.36 -22.50 -3.23
CA LEU A 71 -8.26 -21.66 -2.44
C LEU A 71 -8.01 -21.82 -0.93
N ALA A 72 -7.74 -23.04 -0.47
CA ALA A 72 -7.38 -23.25 0.93
C ALA A 72 -6.10 -22.52 1.36
N HIS A 73 -5.14 -22.35 0.45
CA HIS A 73 -3.95 -21.54 0.72
C HIS A 73 -4.26 -20.03 0.80
N ILE A 74 -5.23 -19.55 0.03
CA ILE A 74 -5.70 -18.17 0.16
C ILE A 74 -6.43 -17.96 1.50
N GLU A 75 -7.32 -18.89 1.88
CA GLU A 75 -8.04 -18.84 3.16
C GLU A 75 -7.13 -18.97 4.38
N ALA A 76 -6.03 -19.70 4.27
CA ALA A 76 -5.05 -19.82 5.35
C ALA A 76 -4.30 -18.50 5.63
N ALA A 77 -4.33 -17.55 4.70
CA ALA A 77 -3.73 -16.24 4.90
C ALA A 77 -4.64 -15.36 5.78
N PRO A 78 -4.17 -14.86 6.93
CA PRO A 78 -5.01 -14.10 7.88
C PRO A 78 -5.53 -12.78 7.31
N THR A 79 -5.00 -12.37 6.17
CA THR A 79 -5.39 -11.14 5.47
C THR A 79 -6.72 -11.29 4.72
N PHE A 80 -7.14 -12.51 4.38
CA PHE A 80 -8.30 -12.76 3.54
C PHE A 80 -9.42 -13.44 4.31
N SER A 81 -10.65 -12.96 4.09
CA SER A 81 -11.86 -13.56 4.63
C SER A 81 -12.81 -13.89 3.46
N CYS A 82 -13.03 -15.17 3.19
CA CYS A 82 -13.98 -15.59 2.16
C CYS A 82 -15.41 -15.29 2.62
N THR A 83 -16.03 -14.26 2.00
CA THR A 83 -17.36 -13.80 2.36
C THR A 83 -18.43 -14.48 1.55
N ALA A 84 -18.15 -14.81 0.28
CA ALA A 84 -19.13 -15.40 -0.63
C ALA A 84 -18.47 -16.34 -1.64
N VAL A 85 -19.24 -17.40 -2.00
CA VAL A 85 -18.92 -18.26 -3.14
C VAL A 85 -19.98 -17.99 -4.20
N CYS A 86 -19.55 -17.45 -5.35
CA CYS A 86 -20.42 -17.02 -6.41
C CYS A 86 -20.41 -18.05 -7.56
N GLY A 87 -21.55 -18.17 -8.24
CA GLY A 87 -21.66 -19.03 -9.41
C GLY A 87 -21.12 -18.42 -10.69
N ASN A 88 -20.98 -17.11 -10.75
CA ASN A 88 -20.53 -16.36 -11.93
C ASN A 88 -19.96 -15.00 -11.59
N VAL A 89 -19.31 -14.36 -12.59
CA VAL A 89 -18.69 -13.03 -12.43
C VAL A 89 -19.72 -11.91 -12.26
N GLN A 90 -20.95 -12.10 -12.70
CA GLN A 90 -22.00 -11.09 -12.55
C GLN A 90 -22.36 -10.89 -11.06
N GLU A 91 -22.50 -11.97 -10.32
CA GLU A 91 -22.71 -11.93 -8.85
C GLU A 91 -21.56 -11.21 -8.15
N VAL A 92 -20.31 -11.45 -8.58
CA VAL A 92 -19.14 -10.73 -8.06
C VAL A 92 -19.25 -9.22 -8.28
N SER A 93 -19.68 -8.78 -9.47
CA SER A 93 -19.89 -7.36 -9.77
C SER A 93 -20.92 -6.72 -8.82
N GLU A 94 -22.02 -7.42 -8.57
CA GLU A 94 -23.08 -6.94 -7.69
C GLU A 94 -22.58 -6.77 -6.25
N LEU A 95 -21.78 -7.72 -5.74
CA LEU A 95 -21.18 -7.65 -4.40
C LEU A 95 -20.13 -6.53 -4.28
N ILE A 96 -19.33 -6.31 -5.34
CA ILE A 96 -18.38 -5.18 -5.38
C ILE A 96 -19.13 -3.85 -5.40
N ASP A 97 -20.19 -3.74 -6.18
CA ASP A 97 -21.00 -2.52 -6.28
C ASP A 97 -21.73 -2.22 -4.96
N ALA A 98 -22.19 -3.26 -4.26
CA ALA A 98 -22.75 -3.15 -2.91
C ALA A 98 -21.70 -2.81 -1.85
N GLY A 99 -20.40 -2.98 -2.13
CA GLY A 99 -19.30 -2.76 -1.19
C GLY A 99 -19.14 -3.89 -0.16
N GLU A 100 -19.72 -5.05 -0.41
CA GLU A 100 -19.67 -6.22 0.48
C GLU A 100 -18.34 -6.96 0.35
N ILE A 101 -17.68 -6.88 -0.80
CA ILE A 101 -16.36 -7.46 -1.07
C ILE A 101 -15.42 -6.44 -1.72
N LEU A 102 -14.12 -6.61 -1.49
CA LEU A 102 -13.07 -5.78 -2.07
C LEU A 102 -12.39 -6.43 -3.28
N GLY A 103 -12.63 -7.71 -3.50
CA GLY A 103 -12.12 -8.43 -4.64
C GLY A 103 -12.70 -9.82 -4.78
N ALA A 104 -12.35 -10.49 -5.87
CA ALA A 104 -12.73 -11.88 -6.11
C ALA A 104 -11.63 -12.64 -6.85
N VAL A 105 -11.60 -13.95 -6.60
CA VAL A 105 -10.72 -14.89 -7.28
C VAL A 105 -11.57 -15.77 -8.17
N VAL A 106 -11.28 -15.76 -9.48
CA VAL A 106 -12.00 -16.56 -10.48
C VAL A 106 -11.07 -17.63 -11.05
N ILE A 107 -11.41 -18.87 -10.81
CA ILE A 107 -10.66 -20.02 -11.31
C ILE A 107 -11.36 -20.56 -12.56
N PRO A 108 -10.66 -20.64 -13.72
CA PRO A 108 -11.27 -21.13 -14.96
C PRO A 108 -11.47 -22.67 -14.94
N GLU A 109 -12.38 -23.13 -15.77
CA GLU A 109 -12.74 -24.55 -15.89
C GLU A 109 -11.55 -25.45 -16.26
N ASP A 110 -10.62 -24.93 -17.06
CA ASP A 110 -9.45 -25.67 -17.56
C ASP A 110 -8.21 -25.57 -16.65
N PHE A 111 -8.37 -25.04 -15.42
CA PHE A 111 -7.27 -24.79 -14.47
C PHE A 111 -6.40 -26.00 -14.23
N GLU A 112 -6.98 -27.13 -13.76
CA GLU A 112 -6.22 -28.34 -13.46
C GLU A 112 -5.63 -28.99 -14.71
N LYS A 113 -6.33 -28.96 -15.83
CA LYS A 113 -5.79 -29.48 -17.09
C LYS A 113 -4.53 -28.74 -17.51
N LYS A 114 -4.51 -27.42 -17.39
CA LYS A 114 -3.34 -26.61 -17.72
C LYS A 114 -2.18 -26.87 -16.76
N LEU A 115 -2.45 -27.01 -15.48
CA LEU A 115 -1.44 -27.37 -14.48
C LEU A 115 -0.78 -28.73 -14.80
N LEU A 116 -1.58 -29.75 -15.07
CA LEU A 116 -1.07 -31.11 -15.32
C LEU A 116 -0.28 -31.23 -16.63
N HIS A 117 -0.56 -30.38 -17.62
CA HIS A 117 0.16 -30.35 -18.89
C HIS A 117 1.40 -29.44 -18.85
N GLY A 118 1.77 -28.87 -17.70
CA GLY A 118 2.92 -27.99 -17.53
C GLY A 118 2.73 -26.62 -18.21
N GLY A 119 1.47 -26.23 -18.45
CA GLY A 119 1.12 -24.93 -18.99
C GLY A 119 0.85 -23.88 -17.91
N GLN A 120 0.74 -22.61 -18.32
CA GLN A 120 0.28 -21.56 -17.43
C GLN A 120 -1.23 -21.71 -17.18
N ALA A 121 -1.64 -21.84 -15.92
CA ALA A 121 -3.03 -21.87 -15.51
C ALA A 121 -3.43 -20.48 -14.95
N PRO A 122 -3.97 -19.59 -15.80
CA PRO A 122 -4.28 -18.23 -15.38
C PRO A 122 -5.45 -18.23 -14.39
N VAL A 123 -5.27 -17.54 -13.27
CA VAL A 123 -6.34 -17.23 -12.32
C VAL A 123 -6.63 -15.75 -12.47
N GLN A 124 -7.91 -15.41 -12.61
CA GLN A 124 -8.31 -14.01 -12.70
C GLN A 124 -8.58 -13.45 -11.30
N VAL A 125 -8.01 -12.27 -11.02
CA VAL A 125 -8.30 -11.51 -9.80
C VAL A 125 -9.07 -10.27 -10.20
N ILE A 126 -10.28 -10.12 -9.67
CA ILE A 126 -11.13 -8.94 -9.85
C ILE A 126 -11.06 -8.13 -8.56
N THR A 127 -10.84 -6.83 -8.68
CA THR A 127 -10.72 -5.93 -7.51
C THR A 127 -11.53 -4.65 -7.71
N ASP A 128 -11.94 -4.03 -6.62
CA ASP A 128 -12.61 -2.73 -6.65
C ASP A 128 -11.65 -1.62 -7.06
N GLY A 129 -11.79 -1.12 -8.29
CA GLY A 129 -10.96 -0.04 -8.84
C GLY A 129 -11.19 1.34 -8.21
N ARG A 130 -12.23 1.51 -7.38
CA ARG A 130 -12.49 2.77 -6.65
C ARG A 130 -11.39 3.07 -5.63
N ASN A 131 -10.72 2.03 -5.13
CA ASN A 131 -9.54 2.17 -4.27
C ASN A 131 -8.32 1.47 -4.88
N PRO A 132 -7.53 2.15 -5.71
CA PRO A 132 -6.42 1.53 -6.44
C PRO A 132 -5.31 0.99 -5.53
N MET A 133 -5.17 1.55 -4.33
CA MET A 133 -4.17 1.06 -3.37
C MET A 133 -4.57 -0.30 -2.81
N ILE A 134 -5.82 -0.47 -2.40
CA ILE A 134 -6.36 -1.76 -1.93
C ILE A 134 -6.33 -2.78 -3.07
N ALA A 135 -6.77 -2.39 -4.27
CA ALA A 135 -6.76 -3.23 -5.45
C ALA A 135 -5.36 -3.78 -5.76
N SER A 136 -4.33 -2.93 -5.76
CA SER A 136 -2.94 -3.33 -5.98
C SER A 136 -2.43 -4.25 -4.87
N MET A 137 -2.77 -3.97 -3.62
CA MET A 137 -2.36 -4.78 -2.48
C MET A 137 -2.97 -6.18 -2.56
N VAL A 138 -4.28 -6.30 -2.77
CA VAL A 138 -4.99 -7.58 -2.93
C VAL A 138 -4.38 -8.40 -4.07
N THR A 139 -4.19 -7.78 -5.24
CA THR A 139 -3.59 -8.45 -6.40
C THR A 139 -2.19 -8.98 -6.11
N ASN A 140 -1.34 -8.17 -5.46
CA ASN A 140 0.01 -8.57 -5.10
C ASN A 140 0.03 -9.71 -4.07
N TYR A 141 -0.82 -9.68 -3.05
CA TYR A 141 -0.91 -10.75 -2.07
C TYR A 141 -1.34 -12.07 -2.72
N ILE A 142 -2.38 -12.05 -3.55
CA ILE A 142 -2.85 -13.26 -4.26
C ILE A 142 -1.75 -13.77 -5.20
N ALA A 143 -1.03 -12.89 -5.89
CA ALA A 143 0.08 -13.28 -6.76
C ALA A 143 1.22 -13.95 -5.98
N HIS A 144 1.55 -13.47 -4.77
CA HIS A 144 2.53 -14.13 -3.90
C HIS A 144 2.05 -15.50 -3.44
N ILE A 145 0.81 -15.62 -2.99
CA ILE A 145 0.24 -16.91 -2.58
C ILE A 145 0.25 -17.91 -3.76
N ALA A 146 -0.11 -17.44 -4.95
CA ALA A 146 -0.09 -18.27 -6.16
C ALA A 146 1.33 -18.74 -6.52
N ALA A 147 2.33 -17.87 -6.36
CA ALA A 147 3.73 -18.22 -6.61
C ALA A 147 4.24 -19.26 -5.58
N ASP A 148 3.95 -19.04 -4.30
CA ASP A 148 4.36 -19.94 -3.21
C ASP A 148 3.68 -21.31 -3.35
N TRP A 149 2.38 -21.33 -3.66
CA TRP A 149 1.64 -22.54 -3.91
C TRP A 149 2.17 -23.32 -5.12
N SER A 150 2.45 -22.63 -6.22
CA SER A 150 3.02 -23.24 -7.44
C SER A 150 4.38 -23.86 -7.17
N ALA A 151 5.23 -23.20 -6.40
CA ALA A 151 6.54 -23.68 -6.02
C ALA A 151 6.44 -24.94 -5.12
N ALA A 152 5.53 -24.94 -4.15
CA ALA A 152 5.31 -26.07 -3.24
C ALA A 152 4.71 -27.29 -3.96
N GLY A 153 3.82 -27.06 -4.94
CA GLY A 153 3.18 -28.12 -5.75
C GLY A 153 4.06 -28.74 -6.82
N GLY A 154 5.30 -28.26 -7.02
CA GLY A 154 6.21 -28.76 -8.05
C GLY A 154 5.77 -28.41 -9.49
N PHE A 155 4.84 -27.46 -9.64
CA PHE A 155 4.35 -26.98 -10.95
C PHE A 155 5.28 -25.96 -11.62
N ALA A 156 6.41 -25.66 -10.99
CA ALA A 156 7.36 -24.67 -11.48
C ALA A 156 8.18 -25.23 -12.67
N HIS A 157 7.68 -25.07 -13.87
CA HIS A 157 8.53 -24.99 -15.03
C HIS A 157 9.02 -23.55 -15.18
N GLU A 158 10.32 -23.33 -14.92
CA GLU A 158 11.09 -22.11 -15.23
C GLU A 158 10.36 -20.78 -14.99
N THR A 159 9.92 -20.56 -13.76
CA THR A 159 9.53 -19.20 -13.37
C THR A 159 10.76 -18.53 -12.79
N VAL A 160 11.21 -17.45 -13.42
CA VAL A 160 12.18 -16.55 -12.82
C VAL A 160 11.65 -16.14 -11.45
N THR A 161 12.22 -16.67 -10.39
CA THR A 161 11.86 -16.31 -9.02
C THR A 161 12.39 -14.90 -8.77
N ILE A 162 11.54 -13.90 -8.87
CA ILE A 162 11.87 -12.54 -8.47
C ILE A 162 11.85 -12.53 -6.94
N GLU A 163 13.01 -12.69 -6.32
CA GLU A 163 13.15 -12.40 -4.89
C GLU A 163 12.96 -10.90 -4.65
N THR A 164 11.76 -10.50 -4.32
CA THR A 164 11.46 -9.13 -3.90
C THR A 164 11.94 -8.95 -2.47
N ARG A 165 13.12 -8.36 -2.29
CA ARG A 165 13.64 -8.01 -0.96
C ARG A 165 13.16 -6.61 -0.59
N THR A 166 12.17 -6.52 0.27
CA THR A 166 11.72 -5.22 0.80
C THR A 166 12.64 -4.78 1.93
N TRP A 167 13.49 -3.79 1.68
CA TRP A 167 14.37 -3.21 2.68
C TRP A 167 13.58 -2.25 3.58
N PHE A 168 13.88 -2.26 4.89
CA PHE A 168 13.29 -1.39 5.92
C PHE A 168 11.82 -1.66 6.31
N ASN A 169 11.05 -2.44 5.56
CA ASN A 169 9.70 -2.84 5.90
C ASN A 169 9.40 -4.27 5.45
N PRO A 170 10.07 -5.29 6.03
CA PRO A 170 9.93 -6.69 5.58
C PRO A 170 8.51 -7.23 5.76
N ASN A 171 7.76 -6.70 6.72
CA ASN A 171 6.37 -7.11 7.00
C ASN A 171 5.35 -6.27 6.21
N GLN A 172 5.80 -5.36 5.33
CA GLN A 172 4.97 -4.47 4.50
C GLN A 172 3.88 -3.71 5.29
N LEU A 173 4.18 -3.37 6.54
CA LEU A 173 3.26 -2.61 7.38
C LEU A 173 3.10 -1.19 6.83
N SER A 174 1.87 -0.81 6.51
CA SER A 174 1.53 0.49 5.91
C SER A 174 2.05 1.67 6.72
N ARG A 175 2.04 1.60 8.04
CA ARG A 175 2.56 2.64 8.94
C ARG A 175 4.04 2.97 8.69
N TRP A 176 4.88 1.99 8.35
CA TRP A 176 6.31 2.23 8.08
C TRP A 176 6.58 2.83 6.71
N THR A 177 5.63 2.71 5.79
CA THR A 177 5.70 3.33 4.47
C THR A 177 5.13 4.75 4.49
N PHE A 178 3.97 4.94 5.12
CA PHE A 178 3.27 6.22 5.10
C PHE A 178 3.82 7.24 6.11
N LEU A 179 4.20 6.80 7.31
CA LEU A 179 4.64 7.71 8.36
C LEU A 179 5.80 8.64 7.94
N PRO A 180 6.90 8.12 7.33
CA PRO A 180 7.98 8.99 6.86
C PRO A 180 7.54 9.95 5.75
N SER A 181 6.67 9.51 4.83
CA SER A 181 6.17 10.32 3.73
C SER A 181 5.29 11.47 4.23
N PHE A 182 4.40 11.20 5.17
CA PHE A 182 3.58 12.21 5.81
C PHE A 182 4.41 13.21 6.62
N LEU A 183 5.38 12.75 7.40
CA LEU A 183 6.28 13.63 8.16
C LEU A 183 7.05 14.58 7.23
N ALA A 184 7.54 14.09 6.10
CA ALA A 184 8.21 14.91 5.11
C ALA A 184 7.27 15.96 4.49
N MET A 185 6.04 15.56 4.16
CA MET A 185 5.01 16.45 3.60
C MET A 185 4.61 17.54 4.60
N ILE A 186 4.38 17.17 5.87
CA ILE A 186 4.04 18.10 6.95
C ILE A 186 5.17 19.12 7.16
N ALA A 187 6.43 18.63 7.24
CA ALA A 187 7.58 19.50 7.39
C ALA A 187 7.68 20.52 6.23
N PHE A 188 7.43 20.09 4.99
CA PHE A 188 7.40 20.96 3.82
C PHE A 188 6.31 22.03 3.93
N VAL A 189 5.07 21.64 4.27
CA VAL A 189 3.94 22.58 4.44
C VAL A 189 4.23 23.58 5.55
N GLN A 190 4.81 23.15 6.67
CA GLN A 190 5.17 24.02 7.79
C GLN A 190 6.24 25.06 7.40
N VAL A 191 7.25 24.64 6.65
CA VAL A 191 8.29 25.57 6.13
C VAL A 191 7.67 26.61 5.21
N MET A 192 6.77 26.20 4.30
CA MET A 192 6.05 27.12 3.40
C MET A 192 5.19 28.12 4.18
N PHE A 193 4.47 27.64 5.20
CA PHE A 193 3.62 28.49 6.03
C PHE A 193 4.44 29.51 6.83
N LEU A 194 5.55 29.09 7.44
CA LEU A 194 6.44 29.97 8.17
C LEU A 194 7.11 31.02 7.26
N ALA A 195 7.53 30.62 6.06
CA ALA A 195 8.06 31.55 5.07
C ALA A 195 7.02 32.63 4.69
N GLY A 196 5.76 32.22 4.48
CA GLY A 196 4.65 33.15 4.23
C GLY A 196 4.42 34.14 5.38
N LEU A 197 4.42 33.65 6.62
CA LEU A 197 4.28 34.50 7.81
C LEU A 197 5.44 35.48 8.00
N SER A 198 6.66 35.08 7.65
CA SER A 198 7.85 35.94 7.72
C SER A 198 7.79 37.10 6.72
N ILE A 199 7.17 36.88 5.54
CA ILE A 199 6.98 37.93 4.52
C ILE A 199 5.84 38.88 4.90
N ALA A 200 4.81 38.38 5.61
CA ALA A 200 3.63 39.17 5.97
C ALA A 200 3.81 40.08 7.21
N LYS A 201 4.94 39.94 7.93
CA LYS A 201 5.34 40.82 9.03
C LYS A 201 6.23 41.99 8.56
#